data_35c6001a63a32f7d977f0f74be9bd970
#
_entry.id   35c6001a63a32f7d977f0f74be9bd970
#
_cell.length_a   1.000
_cell.length_b   1.000
_cell.length_c   1.000
_cell.angle_alpha   90.00
_cell.angle_beta   90.00
_cell.angle_gamma   90.00
#
_symmetry.space_group_name_H-M   'P 1'
#
loop_
_entity.id
_entity.type
_entity.pdbx_description
1 polymer ?
#
loop_
_entity_poly.entity_id
_entity_poly.type
_entity_poly.pdbx_seq_one_letter_code
_entity_poly.pdbx_strand_id
1 'polypeptide(L)'
;MKKILRDTLLTLLLMTLNVWTGAAHTSASCSVPRDSTRNTPATHRNRIGINARGAWLMPTHKFFRGENGTGKALNYSASAHLQYSYQFPASSTFGTLFPTAYQGIGVGWNTFFDKKEIGMPTAVYIFQGAQICRLASRLSLDYEWNFGASFGWKPFHDDEELDGKSNIYNTVVGSKVNAYINASLILTYRPVNQATLFFGVDLSHFSNGNTRYPNAGVNTLGIKVGGIYGFGECSMRKPGAKLSRRADYGFNDIWSGTRPYCNIPDEREESRFINRMSLNVTLYGALRSKGLMYEDNAYILGNKFAVAGIDLNPMYRVGKCFAAGLSVDLQYDESANLRSHIAGTDHTEDGIKLLVRRPPLKESLAAGLSVRAELIMPIFTVGVGVGHNIFYNGSDFDGFYQVFNLKTSLTKRLFLNIGYKLTDLKRPNNLMIGLGWSFHRIRTK
;
A
#
# COMPACT_ATOMS: atom_id res chain seq x y z
N MET A 1 -26.05 2.58 -4.71
CA MET A 1 -24.85 1.78 -4.46
C MET A 1 -23.56 2.56 -4.70
N LYS A 2 -23.36 3.26 -5.84
CA LYS A 2 -22.15 4.08 -6.13
C LYS A 2 -21.92 5.23 -5.13
N LYS A 3 -22.99 5.86 -4.64
CA LYS A 3 -22.95 6.93 -3.64
C LYS A 3 -22.53 6.40 -2.27
N ILE A 4 -23.06 5.26 -1.86
CA ILE A 4 -22.77 4.62 -0.58
C ILE A 4 -21.29 4.20 -0.52
N LEU A 5 -20.74 3.59 -1.57
CA LEU A 5 -19.34 3.17 -1.60
C LEU A 5 -18.37 4.36 -1.58
N ARG A 6 -18.70 5.44 -2.31
CA ARG A 6 -17.96 6.70 -2.29
C ARG A 6 -18.00 7.34 -0.90
N ASP A 7 -19.19 7.41 -0.31
CA ASP A 7 -19.42 8.05 0.97
C ASP A 7 -18.80 7.21 2.11
N THR A 8 -18.79 5.88 1.99
CA THR A 8 -18.09 4.97 2.93
C THR A 8 -16.58 5.08 2.82
N LEU A 9 -16.02 5.14 1.59
CA LEU A 9 -14.57 5.36 1.39
C LEU A 9 -14.14 6.77 1.84
N LEU A 10 -14.95 7.77 1.56
CA LEU A 10 -14.71 9.15 2.01
C LEU A 10 -14.82 9.25 3.54
N THR A 11 -15.78 8.56 4.13
CA THR A 11 -15.95 8.49 5.60
C THR A 11 -14.81 7.72 6.27
N LEU A 12 -14.36 6.62 5.68
CA LEU A 12 -13.15 5.90 6.14
C LEU A 12 -11.89 6.77 5.99
N LEU A 13 -11.75 7.50 4.89
CA LEU A 13 -10.64 8.43 4.69
C LEU A 13 -10.71 9.61 5.67
N LEU A 14 -11.91 10.15 5.90
CA LEU A 14 -12.15 11.22 6.88
C LEU A 14 -12.04 10.72 8.31
N MET A 15 -12.46 9.49 8.62
CA MET A 15 -12.23 8.87 9.93
C MET A 15 -10.74 8.60 10.18
N THR A 16 -9.99 8.14 9.19
CA THR A 16 -8.52 8.04 9.31
C THR A 16 -7.89 9.42 9.48
N LEU A 17 -8.34 10.44 8.75
CA LEU A 17 -7.89 11.82 8.93
C LEU A 17 -8.28 12.39 10.31
N ASN A 18 -9.50 12.15 10.81
CA ASN A 18 -9.93 12.63 12.12
C ASN A 18 -9.28 11.89 13.29
N VAL A 19 -9.04 10.59 13.18
CA VAL A 19 -8.22 9.84 14.14
C VAL A 19 -6.78 10.39 14.13
N TRP A 20 -6.32 10.92 13.01
CA TRP A 20 -4.97 11.42 12.82
C TRP A 20 -4.78 12.87 13.26
N THR A 21 -5.75 13.76 13.03
CA THR A 21 -5.69 15.14 13.57
C THR A 21 -5.89 15.18 15.09
N GLY A 22 -6.71 14.27 15.63
CA GLY A 22 -6.84 14.07 17.07
C GLY A 22 -5.57 13.50 17.73
N ALA A 23 -4.82 12.63 17.04
CA ALA A 23 -3.56 12.07 17.53
C ALA A 23 -2.38 13.06 17.50
N ALA A 24 -2.48 14.15 16.75
CA ALA A 24 -1.44 15.18 16.69
C ALA A 24 -1.59 16.24 17.83
N HIS A 25 -2.77 16.40 18.40
CA HIS A 25 -3.04 17.39 19.48
C HIS A 25 -3.60 16.83 20.78
N THR A 26 -4.19 15.67 20.71
CA THR A 26 -4.45 14.87 21.89
C THR A 26 -3.60 13.61 21.74
N SER A 27 -2.62 13.39 22.62
CA SER A 27 -2.42 12.06 23.11
C SER A 27 -3.86 11.58 23.35
N ALA A 28 -4.41 10.77 22.43
CA ALA A 28 -5.73 10.20 22.62
C ALA A 28 -5.69 9.62 24.02
N SER A 29 -6.23 10.35 24.96
CA SER A 29 -6.35 9.91 26.30
C SER A 29 -7.44 8.85 26.29
N CYS A 30 -7.12 7.67 25.77
CA CYS A 30 -7.59 6.48 26.41
C CYS A 30 -7.12 6.69 27.84
N SER A 31 -7.96 7.26 28.69
CA SER A 31 -7.70 7.50 30.09
C SER A 31 -7.57 6.16 30.79
N VAL A 32 -6.42 5.53 30.55
CA VAL A 32 -6.00 4.35 31.31
C VAL A 32 -5.47 4.90 32.61
N PRO A 33 -5.98 4.45 33.75
CA PRO A 33 -5.50 4.87 35.05
C PRO A 33 -3.97 4.77 35.11
N ARG A 34 -3.32 5.76 35.65
CA ARG A 34 -1.85 5.94 35.73
C ARG A 34 -1.10 4.76 36.41
N ASP A 35 -1.83 3.84 36.99
CA ASP A 35 -1.31 2.67 37.74
C ASP A 35 -1.09 1.40 36.91
N SER A 36 -1.48 1.39 35.61
CA SER A 36 -1.40 0.20 34.77
C SER A 36 -0.01 -0.08 34.17
N THR A 37 1.01 0.75 34.47
CA THR A 37 2.35 0.57 33.93
C THR A 37 3.12 -0.60 34.53
N ARG A 38 2.71 -1.08 35.68
CA ARG A 38 3.40 -2.18 36.40
C ARG A 38 3.11 -3.59 35.87
N ASN A 39 2.00 -3.82 35.15
CA ASN A 39 1.58 -5.16 34.71
C ASN A 39 1.40 -5.32 33.20
N THR A 40 2.15 -4.56 32.40
CA THR A 40 2.15 -4.81 30.95
C THR A 40 3.01 -6.02 30.67
N PRO A 41 2.46 -7.10 30.05
CA PRO A 41 3.26 -8.23 29.64
C PRO A 41 4.38 -7.74 28.70
N ALA A 42 5.61 -8.13 28.98
CA ALA A 42 6.72 -7.91 28.07
C ALA A 42 6.45 -8.67 26.77
N THR A 43 6.74 -8.07 25.62
CA THR A 43 6.61 -8.75 24.33
C THR A 43 7.95 -9.36 23.93
N HIS A 44 7.93 -10.60 23.48
CA HIS A 44 9.12 -11.24 22.93
C HIS A 44 9.55 -10.57 21.63
N ARG A 45 10.86 -10.53 21.40
CA ARG A 45 11.44 -9.89 20.24
C ARG A 45 11.11 -10.61 18.94
N ASN A 46 11.12 -11.94 18.94
CA ASN A 46 10.78 -12.77 17.78
C ASN A 46 9.41 -13.43 17.99
N ARG A 47 8.64 -13.51 16.92
CA ARG A 47 7.26 -14.01 17.00
C ARG A 47 6.88 -14.78 15.75
N ILE A 48 6.19 -15.91 15.93
CA ILE A 48 5.54 -16.66 14.85
C ILE A 48 4.05 -16.55 15.07
N GLY A 49 3.32 -16.24 14.00
CA GLY A 49 1.87 -16.10 14.01
C GLY A 49 1.21 -16.95 12.94
N ILE A 50 0.04 -17.44 13.29
CA ILE A 50 -0.89 -18.07 12.35
C ILE A 50 -2.23 -17.36 12.42
N ASN A 51 -2.89 -17.18 11.29
CA ASN A 51 -4.24 -16.65 11.26
C ASN A 51 -5.07 -17.24 10.14
N ALA A 52 -6.38 -17.25 10.35
CA ALA A 52 -7.37 -17.57 9.36
C ALA A 52 -8.23 -16.33 9.10
N ARG A 53 -8.71 -16.19 7.89
CA ARG A 53 -9.49 -15.07 7.43
C ARG A 53 -10.67 -15.55 6.61
N GLY A 54 -11.86 -15.04 6.90
CA GLY A 54 -13.05 -15.11 6.06
C GLY A 54 -13.43 -13.73 5.57
N ALA A 55 -13.74 -13.57 4.30
CA ALA A 55 -13.99 -12.25 3.74
C ALA A 55 -15.11 -12.24 2.72
N TRP A 56 -15.82 -11.15 2.68
CA TRP A 56 -16.74 -10.80 1.61
C TRP A 56 -15.95 -10.25 0.43
N LEU A 57 -16.23 -10.81 -0.75
CA LEU A 57 -15.67 -10.41 -2.02
C LEU A 57 -16.51 -9.26 -2.57
N MET A 58 -15.93 -8.07 -2.67
CA MET A 58 -16.66 -6.86 -3.08
C MET A 58 -17.04 -6.95 -4.56
N PRO A 59 -18.34 -6.84 -4.91
CA PRO A 59 -18.82 -7.00 -6.29
C PRO A 59 -18.54 -5.75 -7.14
N THR A 60 -17.27 -5.35 -7.22
CA THR A 60 -16.82 -4.15 -7.91
C THR A 60 -16.88 -4.31 -9.44
N HIS A 61 -16.89 -5.54 -9.93
CA HIS A 61 -16.94 -5.87 -11.35
C HIS A 61 -18.07 -6.86 -11.65
N LYS A 62 -18.52 -6.91 -12.91
CA LYS A 62 -19.60 -7.78 -13.41
C LYS A 62 -19.29 -9.27 -13.21
N PHE A 63 -18.04 -9.67 -13.40
CA PHE A 63 -17.54 -11.02 -13.17
C PHE A 63 -17.93 -11.56 -11.79
N PHE A 64 -17.78 -10.79 -10.73
CA PHE A 64 -18.18 -11.18 -9.38
C PHE A 64 -19.70 -11.24 -9.17
N ARG A 65 -20.47 -10.63 -10.07
CA ARG A 65 -21.93 -10.64 -10.03
C ARG A 65 -22.57 -11.76 -10.85
N GLY A 66 -21.75 -12.66 -11.40
CA GLY A 66 -22.21 -13.82 -12.16
C GLY A 66 -21.99 -13.73 -13.68
N GLU A 67 -21.43 -12.63 -14.22
CA GLU A 67 -20.98 -12.59 -15.60
C GLU A 67 -19.59 -13.30 -15.71
N ASN A 68 -19.59 -14.59 -15.39
CA ASN A 68 -18.44 -15.50 -15.37
C ASN A 68 -18.87 -16.85 -15.99
N GLY A 69 -17.94 -17.76 -16.25
CA GLY A 69 -18.22 -19.04 -16.89
C GLY A 69 -19.11 -19.98 -16.06
N THR A 70 -19.30 -19.72 -14.77
CA THR A 70 -20.21 -20.50 -13.91
C THR A 70 -21.61 -19.92 -13.84
N GLY A 71 -21.83 -18.68 -14.28
CA GLY A 71 -23.10 -17.94 -14.14
C GLY A 71 -23.49 -17.63 -12.70
N LYS A 72 -22.59 -17.85 -11.72
CA LYS A 72 -22.88 -17.65 -10.29
C LYS A 72 -22.08 -16.51 -9.70
N ALA A 73 -22.72 -15.75 -8.80
CA ALA A 73 -22.03 -14.68 -8.07
C ALA A 73 -20.97 -15.25 -7.13
N LEU A 74 -19.80 -14.62 -7.13
CA LEU A 74 -18.71 -14.92 -6.20
C LEU A 74 -18.73 -13.90 -5.07
N ASN A 75 -19.12 -14.34 -3.87
CA ASN A 75 -19.37 -13.44 -2.76
C ASN A 75 -18.36 -13.55 -1.62
N TYR A 76 -17.61 -14.67 -1.56
CA TYR A 76 -16.76 -14.95 -0.42
C TYR A 76 -15.36 -15.37 -0.82
N SER A 77 -14.45 -15.15 0.09
CA SER A 77 -13.09 -15.65 0.04
C SER A 77 -12.64 -16.12 1.42
N ALA A 78 -11.69 -17.02 1.45
CA ALA A 78 -11.04 -17.46 2.68
C ALA A 78 -9.53 -17.49 2.49
N SER A 79 -8.77 -17.31 3.56
CA SER A 79 -7.32 -17.48 3.53
C SER A 79 -6.76 -17.93 4.88
N ALA A 80 -5.59 -18.57 4.82
CA ALA A 80 -4.78 -18.93 5.98
C ALA A 80 -3.39 -18.32 5.81
N HIS A 81 -2.81 -17.81 6.89
CA HIS A 81 -1.54 -17.10 6.84
C HIS A 81 -0.58 -17.64 7.89
N LEU A 82 0.68 -17.72 7.52
CA LEU A 82 1.82 -17.94 8.42
C LEU A 82 2.69 -16.69 8.38
N GLN A 83 3.07 -16.19 9.56
CA GLN A 83 3.80 -14.94 9.72
C GLN A 83 4.98 -15.12 10.65
N TYR A 84 6.12 -14.53 10.31
CA TYR A 84 7.23 -14.30 11.23
C TYR A 84 7.44 -12.80 11.39
N SER A 85 7.53 -12.32 12.63
CA SER A 85 7.80 -10.93 12.92
C SER A 85 8.78 -10.74 14.05
N TYR A 86 9.39 -9.57 14.08
CA TYR A 86 10.24 -9.16 15.17
C TYR A 86 9.98 -7.70 15.59
N GLN A 87 10.35 -7.36 16.81
CA GLN A 87 10.37 -5.99 17.33
C GLN A 87 11.81 -5.52 17.52
N PHE A 88 12.06 -4.26 17.24
CA PHE A 88 13.35 -3.66 17.56
C PHE A 88 13.60 -3.66 19.08
N PRO A 89 14.83 -3.88 19.51
CA PRO A 89 15.18 -3.81 20.94
C PRO A 89 14.80 -2.44 21.52
N ALA A 90 14.29 -2.42 22.74
CA ALA A 90 13.95 -1.17 23.42
C ALA A 90 15.16 -0.23 23.62
N SER A 91 16.38 -0.77 23.56
CA SER A 91 17.64 -0.02 23.58
C SER A 91 18.03 0.61 22.26
N SER A 92 17.41 0.17 21.15
CA SER A 92 17.66 0.75 19.82
C SER A 92 16.87 2.05 19.61
N THR A 93 17.30 2.85 18.67
CA THR A 93 16.60 4.08 18.30
C THR A 93 15.18 3.80 17.79
N PHE A 94 15.02 2.78 16.94
CA PHE A 94 13.68 2.37 16.46
C PHE A 94 12.80 1.86 17.60
N GLY A 95 13.30 1.01 18.49
CA GLY A 95 12.53 0.53 19.62
C GLY A 95 12.17 1.62 20.62
N THR A 96 12.96 2.70 20.71
CA THR A 96 12.64 3.86 21.54
C THR A 96 11.57 4.74 20.92
N LEU A 97 11.64 4.97 19.60
CA LEU A 97 10.70 5.83 18.88
C LEU A 97 9.37 5.15 18.59
N PHE A 98 9.42 3.85 18.31
CA PHE A 98 8.26 3.01 17.94
C PHE A 98 8.20 1.77 18.86
N PRO A 99 7.96 1.92 20.14
CA PRO A 99 8.12 0.85 21.15
C PRO A 99 7.16 -0.33 20.97
N THR A 100 6.07 -0.14 20.23
CA THR A 100 5.08 -1.20 19.97
C THR A 100 5.12 -1.71 18.53
N ALA A 101 5.95 -1.10 17.66
CA ALA A 101 6.02 -1.48 16.26
C ALA A 101 6.70 -2.85 16.08
N TYR A 102 6.13 -3.63 15.21
CA TYR A 102 6.65 -4.92 14.77
C TYR A 102 6.62 -5.01 13.25
N GLN A 103 7.52 -5.77 12.70
CA GLN A 103 7.63 -5.98 11.26
C GLN A 103 8.04 -7.41 10.97
N GLY A 104 7.72 -7.88 9.77
CA GLY A 104 8.02 -9.25 9.42
C GLY A 104 7.70 -9.62 7.98
N ILE A 105 7.72 -10.92 7.74
CA ILE A 105 7.39 -11.56 6.47
C ILE A 105 6.27 -12.57 6.70
N GLY A 106 5.42 -12.74 5.69
CA GLY A 106 4.31 -13.68 5.77
C GLY A 106 4.03 -14.36 4.44
N VAL A 107 3.39 -15.51 4.54
CA VAL A 107 2.83 -16.26 3.42
C VAL A 107 1.35 -16.47 3.69
N GLY A 108 0.51 -16.24 2.68
CA GLY A 108 -0.93 -16.40 2.78
C GLY A 108 -1.48 -17.21 1.61
N TRP A 109 -2.22 -18.26 1.90
CA TRP A 109 -2.93 -19.07 0.92
C TRP A 109 -4.36 -18.59 0.83
N ASN A 110 -4.81 -18.21 -0.37
CA ASN A 110 -6.11 -17.61 -0.61
C ASN A 110 -6.97 -18.50 -1.50
N THR A 111 -8.26 -18.52 -1.25
CA THR A 111 -9.27 -19.12 -2.14
C THR A 111 -10.45 -18.18 -2.31
N PHE A 112 -10.95 -18.08 -3.52
CA PHE A 112 -12.16 -17.35 -3.90
C PHE A 112 -13.30 -18.29 -4.24
N PHE A 113 -13.11 -19.60 -3.93
CA PHE A 113 -14.02 -20.72 -4.24
C PHE A 113 -14.27 -20.93 -5.72
N ASP A 114 -13.43 -20.34 -6.57
CA ASP A 114 -13.38 -20.55 -8.00
C ASP A 114 -11.95 -20.87 -8.47
N LYS A 115 -11.64 -22.18 -8.47
CA LYS A 115 -10.32 -22.68 -8.89
C LYS A 115 -10.13 -22.63 -10.41
N LYS A 116 -11.25 -22.60 -11.18
CA LYS A 116 -11.19 -22.70 -12.65
C LYS A 116 -10.84 -21.35 -13.27
N GLU A 117 -11.47 -20.28 -12.84
CA GLU A 117 -11.33 -18.98 -13.46
C GLU A 117 -10.39 -18.04 -12.68
N ILE A 118 -10.45 -18.04 -11.34
CA ILE A 118 -9.58 -17.18 -10.52
C ILE A 118 -8.30 -17.89 -10.07
N GLY A 119 -8.41 -19.18 -9.72
CA GLY A 119 -7.32 -19.95 -9.14
C GLY A 119 -7.28 -19.92 -7.61
N MET A 120 -6.13 -20.31 -7.04
CA MET A 120 -5.87 -20.30 -5.59
C MET A 120 -4.55 -19.59 -5.32
N PRO A 121 -4.54 -18.25 -5.31
CA PRO A 121 -3.29 -17.52 -5.22
C PRO A 121 -2.65 -17.60 -3.83
N THR A 122 -1.33 -17.73 -3.83
CA THR A 122 -0.48 -17.62 -2.65
C THR A 122 0.17 -16.25 -2.63
N ALA A 123 0.01 -15.50 -1.55
CA ALA A 123 0.65 -14.21 -1.33
C ALA A 123 1.93 -14.39 -0.51
N VAL A 124 3.01 -13.73 -0.91
CA VAL A 124 4.23 -13.55 -0.11
C VAL A 124 4.36 -12.05 0.14
N TYR A 125 4.50 -11.67 1.40
CA TYR A 125 4.42 -10.27 1.77
C TYR A 125 5.32 -9.90 2.95
N ILE A 126 5.73 -8.65 2.98
CA ILE A 126 6.24 -7.99 4.18
C ILE A 126 5.08 -7.34 4.90
N PHE A 127 5.17 -7.21 6.22
CA PHE A 127 4.16 -6.55 7.00
C PHE A 127 4.76 -5.74 8.14
N GLN A 128 3.98 -4.78 8.57
CA GLN A 128 4.27 -3.99 9.76
C GLN A 128 2.98 -3.65 10.48
N GLY A 129 3.05 -3.65 11.79
CA GLY A 129 1.98 -3.18 12.65
C GLY A 129 2.51 -2.47 13.88
N ALA A 130 1.61 -1.77 14.54
CA ALA A 130 1.88 -1.16 15.84
C ALA A 130 0.59 -0.96 16.62
N GLN A 131 0.73 -0.79 17.92
CA GLN A 131 -0.38 -0.45 18.78
C GLN A 131 -0.82 1.00 18.55
N ILE A 132 -2.12 1.18 18.30
CA ILE A 132 -2.78 2.49 18.24
C ILE A 132 -3.03 2.98 19.66
N CYS A 133 -3.72 2.16 20.47
CA CYS A 133 -3.99 2.48 21.86
C CYS A 133 -4.12 1.21 22.71
N ARG A 134 -3.93 1.38 24.02
CA ARG A 134 -4.17 0.33 25.01
C ARG A 134 -5.58 0.53 25.59
N LEU A 135 -6.38 -0.52 25.54
CA LEU A 135 -7.75 -0.52 26.04
C LEU A 135 -7.81 -1.05 27.49
N ALA A 136 -6.93 -2.03 27.82
CA ALA A 136 -6.77 -2.58 29.17
C ALA A 136 -5.33 -3.09 29.37
N SER A 137 -4.99 -3.60 30.54
CA SER A 137 -3.63 -4.10 30.85
C SER A 137 -3.11 -5.15 29.85
N ARG A 138 -4.01 -5.97 29.30
CA ARG A 138 -3.69 -7.06 28.36
C ARG A 138 -4.39 -6.92 27.00
N LEU A 139 -5.12 -5.84 26.77
CA LEU A 139 -5.93 -5.61 25.58
C LEU A 139 -5.48 -4.33 24.90
N SER A 140 -5.22 -4.40 23.58
CA SER A 140 -4.85 -3.24 22.76
C SER A 140 -5.59 -3.26 21.43
N LEU A 141 -5.71 -2.09 20.85
CA LEU A 141 -6.13 -1.88 19.47
C LEU A 141 -4.86 -1.59 18.66
N ASP A 142 -4.62 -2.40 17.64
CA ASP A 142 -3.41 -2.36 16.81
C ASP A 142 -3.83 -2.18 15.34
N TYR A 143 -2.93 -1.66 14.50
CA TYR A 143 -3.06 -1.71 13.05
C TYR A 143 -1.98 -2.60 12.45
N GLU A 144 -2.23 -3.12 11.25
CA GLU A 144 -1.25 -3.88 10.47
C GLU A 144 -1.43 -3.62 8.99
N TRP A 145 -0.33 -3.45 8.27
CA TRP A 145 -0.26 -3.30 6.82
C TRP A 145 0.56 -4.42 6.23
N ASN A 146 0.06 -5.06 5.16
CA ASN A 146 0.78 -6.08 4.42
C ASN A 146 0.96 -5.62 2.99
N PHE A 147 2.17 -5.79 2.46
CA PHE A 147 2.53 -5.45 1.08
C PHE A 147 3.33 -6.59 0.48
N GLY A 148 2.94 -7.05 -0.71
CA GLY A 148 3.65 -8.14 -1.34
C GLY A 148 3.16 -8.46 -2.73
N ALA A 149 3.50 -9.65 -3.17
CA ALA A 149 3.07 -10.22 -4.44
C ALA A 149 2.31 -11.52 -4.22
N SER A 150 1.37 -11.81 -5.09
CA SER A 150 0.60 -13.05 -5.08
C SER A 150 0.71 -13.77 -6.41
N PHE A 151 0.81 -15.11 -6.35
CA PHE A 151 1.11 -16.01 -7.44
C PHE A 151 0.06 -17.15 -7.47
N GLY A 152 -0.15 -17.76 -8.62
CA GLY A 152 -1.12 -18.86 -8.76
C GLY A 152 -2.50 -18.40 -9.19
N TRP A 153 -2.59 -17.21 -9.74
CA TRP A 153 -3.76 -16.71 -10.44
C TRP A 153 -3.91 -17.39 -11.79
N LYS A 154 -5.15 -17.52 -12.24
CA LYS A 154 -5.49 -17.91 -13.61
C LYS A 154 -5.94 -16.66 -14.37
N PRO A 155 -5.04 -16.04 -15.15
CA PRO A 155 -5.37 -14.81 -15.86
C PRO A 155 -6.33 -15.05 -17.01
N PHE A 156 -6.94 -13.96 -17.48
CA PHE A 156 -7.62 -13.92 -18.77
C PHE A 156 -6.68 -14.42 -19.88
N HIS A 157 -7.19 -15.29 -20.73
CA HIS A 157 -6.59 -15.69 -22.01
C HIS A 157 -7.68 -16.17 -22.97
N ASP A 158 -7.51 -15.89 -24.22
CA ASP A 158 -8.39 -16.24 -25.32
C ASP A 158 -7.87 -17.43 -26.16
N ASP A 159 -6.60 -17.82 -25.99
CA ASP A 159 -6.01 -18.97 -26.67
C ASP A 159 -6.45 -20.31 -26.07
N GLU A 160 -7.02 -21.18 -26.90
CA GLU A 160 -7.33 -22.55 -26.54
C GLU A 160 -6.08 -23.47 -26.54
N GLU A 161 -4.99 -23.03 -27.18
CA GLU A 161 -3.78 -23.85 -27.38
C GLU A 161 -2.94 -24.08 -26.12
N LEU A 162 -2.96 -23.15 -25.14
CA LEU A 162 -2.04 -23.21 -23.99
C LEU A 162 -2.41 -24.22 -22.90
N ASP A 163 -3.70 -24.56 -22.72
CA ASP A 163 -4.17 -25.55 -21.72
C ASP A 163 -5.49 -26.24 -22.14
N GLY A 164 -5.92 -26.15 -23.40
CA GLY A 164 -7.19 -26.70 -23.90
C GLY A 164 -8.45 -26.05 -23.31
N LYS A 165 -8.33 -24.88 -22.65
CA LYS A 165 -9.46 -24.15 -22.05
C LYS A 165 -9.16 -22.66 -21.98
N SER A 166 -9.84 -21.91 -22.82
CA SER A 166 -9.84 -20.44 -22.72
C SER A 166 -10.42 -19.95 -21.38
N ASN A 167 -9.89 -18.85 -20.83
CA ASN A 167 -10.40 -18.19 -19.63
C ASN A 167 -10.94 -16.78 -19.96
N ILE A 168 -11.78 -16.72 -20.99
CA ILE A 168 -12.32 -15.47 -21.56
C ILE A 168 -13.25 -14.71 -20.60
N TYR A 169 -13.86 -15.42 -19.65
CA TYR A 169 -14.76 -14.80 -18.68
C TYR A 169 -14.03 -14.06 -17.56
N ASN A 170 -12.74 -14.38 -17.29
CA ASN A 170 -11.98 -13.71 -16.25
C ASN A 170 -11.55 -12.30 -16.68
N THR A 171 -12.46 -11.36 -16.63
CA THR A 171 -12.21 -9.94 -16.95
C THR A 171 -11.63 -9.14 -15.77
N VAL A 172 -11.17 -9.83 -14.71
CA VAL A 172 -10.69 -9.20 -13.47
C VAL A 172 -9.19 -9.29 -13.30
N VAL A 173 -8.60 -10.41 -13.72
CA VAL A 173 -7.19 -10.74 -13.52
C VAL A 173 -6.52 -11.00 -14.87
N GLY A 174 -5.61 -10.13 -15.26
CA GLY A 174 -4.84 -10.23 -16.53
C GLY A 174 -3.42 -10.76 -16.36
N SER A 175 -2.97 -11.12 -15.16
CA SER A 175 -1.60 -11.61 -14.95
C SER A 175 -1.50 -12.72 -13.91
N LYS A 176 -0.49 -13.60 -14.08
CA LYS A 176 -0.17 -14.69 -13.13
C LYS A 176 0.38 -14.18 -11.80
N VAL A 177 0.89 -12.94 -11.80
CA VAL A 177 1.46 -12.28 -10.61
C VAL A 177 0.72 -10.97 -10.40
N ASN A 178 0.20 -10.77 -9.18
CA ASN A 178 -0.48 -9.55 -8.80
C ASN A 178 0.09 -9.01 -7.48
N ALA A 179 0.08 -7.69 -7.30
CA ALA A 179 0.36 -7.09 -6.01
C ALA A 179 -0.68 -7.56 -4.98
N TYR A 180 -0.26 -7.70 -3.76
CA TYR A 180 -1.09 -7.96 -2.59
C TYR A 180 -0.92 -6.83 -1.58
N ILE A 181 -2.03 -6.18 -1.24
CA ILE A 181 -2.07 -5.11 -0.25
C ILE A 181 -3.18 -5.47 0.74
N ASN A 182 -2.87 -5.37 2.03
CA ASN A 182 -3.86 -5.56 3.09
C ASN A 182 -3.67 -4.49 4.16
N ALA A 183 -4.78 -4.00 4.70
CA ALA A 183 -4.83 -3.08 5.82
C ALA A 183 -5.79 -3.63 6.86
N SER A 184 -5.37 -3.69 8.11
CA SER A 184 -6.12 -4.31 9.19
C SER A 184 -6.20 -3.43 10.41
N LEU A 185 -7.32 -3.50 11.10
CA LEU A 185 -7.52 -3.02 12.45
C LEU A 185 -7.75 -4.24 13.36
N ILE A 186 -6.94 -4.38 14.40
CA ILE A 186 -6.78 -5.62 15.15
C ILE A 186 -6.96 -5.36 16.63
N LEU A 187 -7.87 -6.08 17.26
CA LEU A 187 -8.00 -6.16 18.71
C LEU A 187 -7.09 -7.29 19.19
N THR A 188 -6.09 -6.96 19.98
CA THR A 188 -5.03 -7.87 20.43
C THR A 188 -5.15 -8.12 21.92
N TYR A 189 -5.24 -9.40 22.31
CA TYR A 189 -5.29 -9.84 23.70
C TYR A 189 -4.07 -10.68 24.05
N ARG A 190 -3.35 -10.34 25.14
CA ARG A 190 -2.14 -11.03 25.62
C ARG A 190 -2.40 -11.71 26.96
N PRO A 191 -2.84 -12.97 26.96
CA PRO A 191 -3.08 -13.71 28.20
C PRO A 191 -1.80 -13.91 29.01
N VAL A 192 -0.68 -14.17 28.31
CA VAL A 192 0.67 -14.32 28.88
C VAL A 192 1.70 -13.65 27.98
N ASN A 193 2.95 -13.51 28.45
CA ASN A 193 4.00 -12.82 27.68
C ASN A 193 4.30 -13.48 26.33
N GLN A 194 4.23 -14.83 26.26
CA GLN A 194 4.55 -15.60 25.06
C GLN A 194 3.39 -15.71 24.09
N ALA A 195 2.14 -15.63 24.57
CA ALA A 195 0.97 -15.86 23.73
C ALA A 195 0.16 -14.59 23.51
N THR A 196 -0.21 -14.36 22.27
CA THR A 196 -1.08 -13.28 21.86
C THR A 196 -2.22 -13.86 21.00
N LEU A 197 -3.45 -13.56 21.33
CA LEU A 197 -4.61 -13.84 20.51
C LEU A 197 -5.10 -12.56 19.89
N PHE A 198 -5.65 -12.64 18.69
CA PHE A 198 -6.17 -11.45 18.05
C PHE A 198 -7.41 -11.74 17.20
N PHE A 199 -8.23 -10.71 17.09
CA PHE A 199 -9.38 -10.61 16.23
C PHE A 199 -9.32 -9.27 15.50
N GLY A 200 -9.64 -9.24 14.20
CA GLY A 200 -9.57 -7.99 13.44
C GLY A 200 -10.47 -7.97 12.24
N VAL A 201 -10.61 -6.76 11.70
CA VAL A 201 -11.23 -6.50 10.41
C VAL A 201 -10.14 -6.02 9.45
N ASP A 202 -10.29 -6.37 8.18
CA ASP A 202 -9.30 -6.00 7.18
C ASP A 202 -9.89 -5.74 5.80
N LEU A 203 -9.12 -5.01 5.00
CA LEU A 203 -9.35 -4.81 3.58
C LEU A 203 -8.16 -5.39 2.83
N SER A 204 -8.41 -6.22 1.81
CA SER A 204 -7.36 -6.69 0.90
C SER A 204 -7.65 -6.28 -0.53
N HIS A 205 -6.59 -5.98 -1.25
CA HIS A 205 -6.60 -5.64 -2.66
C HIS A 205 -5.56 -6.44 -3.41
N PHE A 206 -5.97 -7.02 -4.55
CA PHE A 206 -5.07 -7.70 -5.48
C PHE A 206 -5.22 -7.07 -6.86
N SER A 207 -4.11 -6.67 -7.48
CA SER A 207 -4.10 -6.14 -8.84
C SER A 207 -2.70 -6.17 -9.44
N ASN A 208 -2.62 -6.08 -10.75
CA ASN A 208 -1.33 -5.98 -11.44
C ASN A 208 -0.91 -4.52 -11.75
N GLY A 209 -1.63 -3.53 -11.23
CA GLY A 209 -1.31 -2.12 -11.47
C GLY A 209 -1.42 -1.69 -12.94
N ASN A 210 -2.30 -2.30 -13.72
CA ASN A 210 -2.48 -2.11 -15.16
C ASN A 210 -1.27 -2.50 -16.04
N THR A 211 -0.35 -3.30 -15.52
CA THR A 211 0.74 -3.84 -16.34
C THR A 211 0.25 -4.85 -17.38
N ARG A 212 -0.91 -5.48 -17.13
CA ARG A 212 -1.65 -6.31 -18.08
C ARG A 212 -3.14 -6.09 -17.94
N TYR A 213 -3.85 -6.09 -19.07
CA TYR A 213 -5.31 -6.03 -19.13
C TYR A 213 -5.87 -7.47 -19.30
N PRO A 214 -7.07 -7.77 -18.75
CA PRO A 214 -7.90 -6.94 -17.88
C PRO A 214 -7.32 -6.82 -16.45
N ASN A 215 -7.65 -5.72 -15.75
CA ASN A 215 -7.24 -5.51 -14.37
C ASN A 215 -8.30 -4.73 -13.58
N ALA A 216 -9.46 -5.33 -13.38
CA ALA A 216 -10.48 -4.74 -12.51
C ALA A 216 -10.10 -4.83 -11.02
N GLY A 217 -9.14 -5.72 -10.69
CA GLY A 217 -8.68 -5.99 -9.34
C GLY A 217 -9.67 -6.78 -8.49
N VAL A 218 -9.17 -7.40 -7.44
CA VAL A 218 -9.97 -8.17 -6.48
C VAL A 218 -9.90 -7.47 -5.13
N ASN A 219 -11.06 -7.05 -4.61
CA ASN A 219 -11.19 -6.36 -3.33
C ASN A 219 -12.00 -7.20 -2.36
N THR A 220 -11.53 -7.32 -1.12
CA THR A 220 -12.21 -8.09 -0.08
C THR A 220 -12.24 -7.32 1.24
N LEU A 221 -13.38 -7.40 1.93
CA LEU A 221 -13.55 -6.93 3.31
C LEU A 221 -13.69 -8.16 4.20
N GLY A 222 -12.81 -8.33 5.16
CA GLY A 222 -12.71 -9.56 5.93
C GLY A 222 -12.68 -9.40 7.45
N ILE A 223 -12.85 -10.54 8.08
CA ILE A 223 -12.60 -10.76 9.50
C ILE A 223 -11.44 -11.74 9.59
N LYS A 224 -10.46 -11.45 10.44
CA LYS A 224 -9.33 -12.33 10.73
C LYS A 224 -9.23 -12.66 12.20
N VAL A 225 -8.87 -13.90 12.49
CA VAL A 225 -8.59 -14.39 13.83
C VAL A 225 -7.27 -15.14 13.82
N GLY A 226 -6.53 -15.06 14.90
CA GLY A 226 -5.26 -15.74 14.95
C GLY A 226 -4.58 -15.72 16.31
N GLY A 227 -3.44 -16.39 16.33
CA GLY A 227 -2.56 -16.46 17.46
C GLY A 227 -1.11 -16.21 17.11
N ILE A 228 -0.37 -15.62 18.02
CA ILE A 228 1.05 -15.32 17.88
C ILE A 228 1.78 -15.93 19.08
N TYR A 229 2.85 -16.64 18.82
CA TYR A 229 3.78 -17.13 19.84
C TYR A 229 5.08 -16.35 19.78
N GLY A 230 5.46 -15.77 20.92
CA GLY A 230 6.68 -15.00 21.07
C GLY A 230 7.79 -15.81 21.75
N PHE A 231 9.01 -15.67 21.27
CA PHE A 231 10.18 -16.38 21.75
C PHE A 231 11.44 -15.52 21.74
N GLY A 232 12.49 -16.00 22.39
CA GLY A 232 13.77 -15.30 22.55
C GLY A 232 13.70 -14.20 23.61
N GLU A 233 14.54 -13.19 23.48
CA GLU A 233 14.65 -12.10 24.44
C GLU A 233 13.37 -11.26 24.49
N CYS A 234 12.99 -10.84 25.70
CA CYS A 234 11.90 -9.91 25.90
C CYS A 234 12.33 -8.47 25.58
N SER A 235 11.48 -7.76 24.85
CA SER A 235 11.65 -6.32 24.63
C SER A 235 11.23 -5.55 25.89
N MET A 236 12.12 -5.47 26.88
CA MET A 236 11.89 -4.66 28.09
C MET A 236 12.69 -3.35 28.00
N ARG A 237 12.02 -2.24 28.19
CA ARG A 237 12.68 -0.94 28.33
C ARG A 237 13.29 -0.87 29.73
N LYS A 238 14.63 -0.77 29.81
CA LYS A 238 15.28 -0.43 31.08
C LYS A 238 14.98 1.03 31.40
N PRO A 239 14.45 1.35 32.60
CA PRO A 239 14.31 2.74 33.01
C PRO A 239 15.67 3.43 33.01
N GLY A 240 15.78 4.60 32.36
CA GLY A 240 17.01 5.39 32.37
C GLY A 240 18.05 5.10 31.29
N ALA A 241 17.80 4.25 30.31
CA ALA A 241 18.71 4.03 29.19
C ALA A 241 18.84 5.31 28.33
N LYS A 242 20.00 5.99 28.42
CA LYS A 242 20.34 7.13 27.55
C LYS A 242 20.66 6.63 26.14
N LEU A 243 20.11 7.29 25.10
CA LEU A 243 20.50 7.03 23.72
C LEU A 243 22.00 7.26 23.54
N SER A 244 22.74 6.27 23.03
CA SER A 244 24.14 6.43 22.64
C SER A 244 24.23 7.40 21.44
N ARG A 245 25.02 8.46 21.58
CA ARG A 245 25.09 9.58 20.61
C ARG A 245 26.06 9.38 19.44
N ARG A 246 26.75 8.23 19.34
CA ARG A 246 27.81 8.03 18.33
C ARG A 246 27.88 6.61 17.81
N ALA A 247 27.55 6.43 16.52
CA ALA A 247 28.02 5.29 15.72
C ALA A 247 27.99 5.66 14.23
N ASP A 248 29.07 5.34 13.53
CA ASP A 248 29.16 5.40 12.08
C ASP A 248 28.27 4.32 11.45
N TYR A 249 27.72 4.61 10.25
CA TYR A 249 26.57 3.90 9.71
C TYR A 249 26.95 2.95 8.59
N GLY A 250 26.58 1.66 8.73
CA GLY A 250 26.56 0.65 7.67
C GLY A 250 25.14 0.18 7.33
N PHE A 251 25.00 -0.52 6.21
CA PHE A 251 23.74 -1.16 5.80
C PHE A 251 23.16 -2.09 6.89
N ASN A 252 24.03 -2.72 7.67
CA ASN A 252 23.65 -3.59 8.79
C ASN A 252 22.97 -2.84 9.95
N ASP A 253 23.21 -1.54 10.11
CA ASP A 253 22.66 -0.75 11.22
C ASP A 253 21.16 -0.46 11.04
N ILE A 254 20.64 -0.52 9.81
CA ILE A 254 19.22 -0.37 9.51
C ILE A 254 18.46 -1.58 10.04
N TRP A 255 18.97 -2.77 9.74
CA TRP A 255 18.32 -4.03 10.12
C TRP A 255 18.52 -4.35 11.61
N SER A 256 19.58 -3.85 12.23
CA SER A 256 19.78 -3.93 13.67
C SER A 256 18.91 -2.94 14.45
N GLY A 257 18.28 -1.98 13.77
CA GLY A 257 17.42 -0.98 14.40
C GLY A 257 18.19 0.06 15.23
N THR A 258 19.49 0.21 14.97
CA THR A 258 20.32 1.14 15.73
C THR A 258 20.08 2.59 15.41
N ARG A 259 19.54 2.90 14.18
CA ARG A 259 18.99 4.24 13.89
C ARG A 259 17.94 4.25 12.79
N PRO A 260 16.91 5.12 12.91
CA PRO A 260 15.98 5.38 11.80
C PRO A 260 16.69 6.14 10.67
N TYR A 261 16.35 5.81 9.44
CA TYR A 261 16.72 6.60 8.27
C TYR A 261 16.11 8.00 8.24
N CYS A 262 15.02 8.18 8.96
CA CYS A 262 14.52 9.51 9.22
C CYS A 262 15.50 10.20 10.17
N ASN A 263 16.16 11.27 9.74
CA ASN A 263 16.78 12.20 10.66
C ASN A 263 15.68 12.71 11.60
N ILE A 264 15.54 12.07 12.76
CA ILE A 264 14.72 12.61 13.84
C ILE A 264 15.62 13.65 14.50
N PRO A 265 15.32 14.92 14.37
CA PRO A 265 16.11 15.97 15.02
C PRO A 265 16.14 15.75 16.53
N ASP A 266 17.24 16.09 17.20
CA ASP A 266 17.31 16.17 18.66
C ASP A 266 16.20 17.11 19.17
N GLU A 267 15.53 16.81 20.28
CA GLU A 267 14.39 17.60 20.80
C GLU A 267 14.70 19.10 20.94
N ARG A 268 15.96 19.48 21.11
CA ARG A 268 16.43 20.86 21.12
C ARG A 268 16.52 21.51 19.72
N GLU A 269 16.67 20.72 18.65
CA GLU A 269 16.73 21.20 17.27
C GLU A 269 15.34 21.16 16.60
N GLU A 270 14.39 20.40 17.13
CA GLU A 270 13.01 20.30 16.62
C GLU A 270 12.23 21.64 16.72
N SER A 271 12.68 22.60 17.52
CA SER A 271 11.96 23.86 17.73
C SER A 271 11.97 24.80 16.51
N ARG A 272 12.87 24.61 15.55
CA ARG A 272 12.95 25.47 14.36
C ARG A 272 12.18 24.85 13.20
N PHE A 273 11.23 25.61 12.63
CA PHE A 273 10.41 25.25 11.47
C PHE A 273 11.23 24.63 10.32
N ILE A 274 12.38 25.24 10.01
CA ILE A 274 13.26 24.82 8.91
C ILE A 274 13.89 23.42 9.08
N ASN A 275 14.07 22.97 10.34
CA ASN A 275 14.65 21.65 10.63
C ASN A 275 13.63 20.52 10.44
N ARG A 276 12.34 20.86 10.36
CA ARG A 276 11.24 19.92 10.11
C ARG A 276 10.89 19.79 8.63
N MET A 277 11.52 20.61 7.77
CA MET A 277 11.29 20.59 6.33
C MET A 277 12.24 19.63 5.62
N SER A 278 11.70 18.91 4.66
CA SER A 278 12.46 18.08 3.71
C SER A 278 11.90 18.28 2.30
N LEU A 279 12.76 18.20 1.30
CA LEU A 279 12.36 18.09 -0.10
C LEU A 279 12.62 16.66 -0.55
N ASN A 280 11.56 15.95 -0.92
CA ASN A 280 11.67 14.63 -1.53
C ASN A 280 11.49 14.76 -3.05
N VAL A 281 12.44 14.24 -3.81
CA VAL A 281 12.37 14.17 -5.27
C VAL A 281 12.27 12.71 -5.65
N THR A 282 11.22 12.33 -6.33
CA THR A 282 10.98 10.94 -6.77
C THR A 282 10.94 10.87 -8.28
N LEU A 283 11.73 9.97 -8.85
CA LEU A 283 11.66 9.57 -10.26
C LEU A 283 11.00 8.20 -10.32
N TYR A 284 9.98 8.04 -11.14
CA TYR A 284 9.28 6.76 -11.29
C TYR A 284 9.01 6.42 -12.75
N GLY A 285 8.82 5.13 -13.01
CA GLY A 285 8.42 4.62 -14.30
C GLY A 285 7.58 3.36 -14.18
N ALA A 286 6.84 3.06 -15.25
CA ALA A 286 6.07 1.83 -15.40
C ALA A 286 5.80 1.53 -16.87
N LEU A 287 5.45 0.28 -17.15
CA LEU A 287 4.86 -0.14 -18.41
C LEU A 287 3.42 -0.54 -18.16
N ARG A 288 2.49 -0.01 -18.94
CA ARG A 288 1.06 -0.34 -18.80
C ARG A 288 0.46 -0.88 -20.09
N SER A 289 -0.58 -1.69 -19.95
CA SER A 289 -1.48 -2.07 -21.04
C SER A 289 -2.72 -1.17 -21.01
N LYS A 290 -3.32 -0.93 -22.17
CA LYS A 290 -4.55 -0.16 -22.27
C LYS A 290 -5.58 -0.91 -23.13
N GLY A 291 -6.83 -0.92 -22.67
CA GLY A 291 -7.99 -1.32 -23.45
C GLY A 291 -8.77 -0.08 -23.87
N LEU A 292 -9.34 -0.09 -25.07
CA LEU A 292 -10.18 0.97 -25.60
C LEU A 292 -11.53 0.40 -26.02
N MET A 293 -12.60 1.21 -25.84
CA MET A 293 -13.92 0.94 -26.41
C MET A 293 -14.01 1.64 -27.75
N TYR A 294 -14.37 0.89 -28.77
CA TYR A 294 -14.61 1.40 -30.13
C TYR A 294 -15.79 0.65 -30.74
N GLU A 295 -16.79 1.37 -31.26
CA GLU A 295 -18.03 0.80 -31.83
C GLU A 295 -18.66 -0.29 -30.93
N ASP A 296 -18.85 0.06 -29.64
CA ASP A 296 -19.39 -0.81 -28.57
C ASP A 296 -18.59 -2.09 -28.26
N ASN A 297 -17.45 -2.30 -28.91
CA ASN A 297 -16.55 -3.40 -28.64
C ASN A 297 -15.34 -2.96 -27.80
N ALA A 298 -14.87 -3.86 -26.90
CA ALA A 298 -13.69 -3.64 -26.11
C ALA A 298 -12.47 -4.26 -26.78
N TYR A 299 -11.49 -3.45 -27.13
CA TYR A 299 -10.24 -3.89 -27.74
C TYR A 299 -9.09 -3.76 -26.76
N ILE A 300 -8.31 -4.82 -26.62
CA ILE A 300 -7.05 -4.81 -25.85
C ILE A 300 -5.91 -4.47 -26.81
N LEU A 301 -5.23 -3.34 -26.53
CA LEU A 301 -4.07 -2.97 -27.33
C LEU A 301 -2.89 -3.89 -26.98
N GLY A 302 -2.31 -4.56 -27.99
CA GLY A 302 -1.19 -5.49 -27.83
C GLY A 302 0.11 -4.82 -27.36
N ASN A 303 0.22 -3.50 -27.57
CA ASN A 303 1.41 -2.74 -27.22
C ASN A 303 1.46 -2.40 -25.72
N LYS A 304 2.68 -2.32 -25.18
CA LYS A 304 2.96 -1.72 -23.89
C LYS A 304 3.29 -0.24 -24.06
N PHE A 305 2.75 0.56 -23.15
CA PHE A 305 2.93 2.01 -23.14
C PHE A 305 3.78 2.40 -21.95
N ALA A 306 4.77 3.25 -22.20
CA ALA A 306 5.63 3.77 -21.16
C ALA A 306 4.93 4.89 -20.37
N VAL A 307 5.08 4.85 -19.05
CA VAL A 307 4.71 5.93 -18.15
C VAL A 307 5.94 6.29 -17.33
N ALA A 308 6.25 7.58 -17.24
CA ALA A 308 7.33 8.09 -16.40
C ALA A 308 6.89 9.37 -15.70
N GLY A 309 7.50 9.70 -14.57
CA GLY A 309 7.19 10.95 -13.90
C GLY A 309 8.21 11.36 -12.85
N ILE A 310 8.03 12.60 -12.41
CA ILE A 310 8.83 13.23 -11.37
C ILE A 310 7.89 13.88 -10.37
N ASP A 311 8.03 13.53 -9.09
CA ASP A 311 7.32 14.18 -7.99
C ASP A 311 8.32 15.02 -7.17
N LEU A 312 8.01 16.29 -6.97
CA LEU A 312 8.75 17.22 -6.12
C LEU A 312 7.92 17.51 -4.88
N ASN A 313 8.28 16.91 -3.74
CA ASN A 313 7.48 16.94 -2.53
C ASN A 313 8.18 17.71 -1.40
N PRO A 314 7.95 19.02 -1.23
CA PRO A 314 8.27 19.70 0.01
C PRO A 314 7.35 19.20 1.13
N MET A 315 7.94 18.57 2.14
CA MET A 315 7.24 17.95 3.26
C MET A 315 7.63 18.61 4.58
N TYR A 316 6.65 18.80 5.44
CA TYR A 316 6.82 19.27 6.80
C TYR A 316 6.48 18.17 7.80
N ARG A 317 7.39 17.88 8.70
CA ARG A 317 7.18 16.88 9.75
C ARG A 317 6.37 17.48 10.90
N VAL A 318 5.15 17.00 11.07
CA VAL A 318 4.23 17.47 12.13
C VAL A 318 4.55 16.81 13.47
N GLY A 319 5.12 15.60 13.47
CA GLY A 319 5.46 14.85 14.68
C GLY A 319 6.44 13.72 14.38
N LYS A 320 6.56 12.76 15.30
CA LYS A 320 7.51 11.64 15.17
C LYS A 320 7.16 10.72 14.00
N CYS A 321 5.86 10.50 13.76
CA CYS A 321 5.35 9.52 12.81
C CYS A 321 4.59 10.13 11.62
N PHE A 322 4.46 11.46 11.54
CA PHE A 322 3.61 12.09 10.55
C PHE A 322 4.30 13.26 9.84
N ALA A 323 4.14 13.31 8.53
CA ALA A 323 4.53 14.45 7.73
C ALA A 323 3.39 14.82 6.77
N ALA A 324 3.27 16.10 6.47
CA ALA A 324 2.33 16.61 5.47
C ALA A 324 3.04 17.64 4.59
N GLY A 325 2.55 17.79 3.36
CA GLY A 325 3.18 18.72 2.43
C GLY A 325 2.42 18.84 1.12
N LEU A 326 3.09 19.46 0.20
CA LEU A 326 2.62 19.65 -1.17
C LEU A 326 3.46 18.80 -2.13
N SER A 327 2.99 18.65 -3.36
CA SER A 327 3.78 18.05 -4.43
C SER A 327 3.49 18.73 -5.76
N VAL A 328 4.54 18.92 -6.55
CA VAL A 328 4.45 19.17 -7.99
C VAL A 328 4.69 17.85 -8.67
N ASP A 329 3.70 17.38 -9.42
CA ASP A 329 3.68 16.05 -10.03
C ASP A 329 3.74 16.20 -11.56
N LEU A 330 4.88 15.84 -12.16
CA LEU A 330 5.08 15.81 -13.60
C LEU A 330 4.93 14.39 -14.10
N GLN A 331 4.15 14.17 -15.15
CA GLN A 331 3.89 12.86 -15.72
C GLN A 331 3.96 12.88 -17.24
N TYR A 332 4.61 11.88 -17.80
CA TYR A 332 4.51 11.44 -19.17
C TYR A 332 3.76 10.11 -19.21
N ASP A 333 2.75 9.98 -20.06
CA ASP A 333 2.01 8.74 -20.30
C ASP A 333 1.78 8.56 -21.81
N GLU A 334 2.52 7.63 -22.41
CA GLU A 334 2.44 7.32 -23.84
C GLU A 334 1.03 6.85 -24.26
N SER A 335 0.24 6.34 -23.30
CA SER A 335 -1.11 5.85 -23.54
C SER A 335 -2.21 6.90 -23.31
N ALA A 336 -1.86 8.13 -22.95
CA ALA A 336 -2.85 9.16 -22.74
C ALA A 336 -3.53 9.55 -24.06
N ASN A 337 -4.83 9.82 -24.00
CA ASN A 337 -5.66 10.30 -25.12
C ASN A 337 -5.69 9.41 -26.39
N LEU A 338 -5.29 8.14 -26.29
CA LEU A 338 -5.30 7.20 -27.42
C LEU A 338 -6.66 7.08 -28.10
N ARG A 339 -7.77 7.27 -27.36
CA ARG A 339 -9.13 7.19 -27.90
C ARG A 339 -9.35 8.20 -29.04
N SER A 340 -8.77 9.38 -28.96
CA SER A 340 -8.86 10.42 -29.99
C SER A 340 -7.97 10.14 -31.22
N HIS A 341 -7.12 9.14 -31.15
CA HIS A 341 -6.13 8.79 -32.17
C HIS A 341 -6.36 7.40 -32.78
N ILE A 342 -7.59 6.86 -32.67
CA ILE A 342 -7.99 5.62 -33.35
C ILE A 342 -7.97 5.87 -34.86
N ALA A 343 -7.21 5.05 -35.58
CA ALA A 343 -7.07 5.15 -37.03
C ALA A 343 -8.02 4.20 -37.80
N GLY A 344 -8.59 3.21 -37.09
CA GLY A 344 -9.48 2.22 -37.67
C GLY A 344 -9.23 0.84 -37.08
N THR A 345 -9.78 -0.18 -37.74
CA THR A 345 -9.61 -1.59 -37.39
C THR A 345 -8.86 -2.32 -38.50
N ASP A 346 -8.02 -3.27 -38.12
CA ASP A 346 -7.34 -4.20 -39.04
C ASP A 346 -7.88 -5.61 -38.80
N HIS A 347 -8.25 -6.27 -39.89
CA HIS A 347 -8.73 -7.64 -39.87
C HIS A 347 -7.54 -8.58 -40.11
N THR A 348 -7.05 -9.21 -39.06
CA THR A 348 -5.98 -10.19 -39.11
C THR A 348 -6.54 -11.61 -38.96
N GLU A 349 -5.76 -12.63 -39.29
CA GLU A 349 -6.17 -14.05 -39.08
C GLU A 349 -6.52 -14.33 -37.60
N ASP A 350 -5.88 -13.64 -36.65
CA ASP A 350 -6.11 -13.75 -35.20
C ASP A 350 -7.30 -12.89 -34.69
N GLY A 351 -8.08 -12.25 -35.58
CA GLY A 351 -9.22 -11.41 -35.24
C GLY A 351 -9.06 -9.94 -35.60
N ILE A 352 -9.90 -9.09 -35.02
CA ILE A 352 -9.94 -7.65 -35.32
C ILE A 352 -8.99 -6.93 -34.34
N LYS A 353 -7.97 -6.25 -34.88
CA LYS A 353 -7.04 -5.41 -34.10
C LYS A 353 -7.37 -3.92 -34.30
N LEU A 354 -7.38 -3.15 -33.22
CA LEU A 354 -7.57 -1.72 -33.27
C LEU A 354 -6.23 -1.02 -33.61
N LEU A 355 -6.24 -0.26 -34.70
CA LEU A 355 -5.11 0.57 -35.11
C LEU A 355 -5.17 1.92 -34.40
N VAL A 356 -4.10 2.27 -33.69
CA VAL A 356 -4.01 3.53 -32.93
C VAL A 356 -2.73 4.25 -33.31
N ARG A 357 -2.82 5.54 -33.61
CA ARG A 357 -1.66 6.42 -33.80
C ARG A 357 -1.15 6.92 -32.46
N ARG A 358 0.15 7.16 -32.36
CA ARG A 358 0.73 7.78 -31.17
C ARG A 358 0.23 9.23 -31.03
N PRO A 359 -0.28 9.60 -29.84
CA PRO A 359 -0.62 10.99 -29.56
C PRO A 359 0.61 11.90 -29.63
N PRO A 360 0.46 13.18 -29.98
CA PRO A 360 1.55 14.14 -29.92
C PRO A 360 2.02 14.32 -28.46
N LEU A 361 3.30 14.64 -28.27
CA LEU A 361 3.94 14.74 -26.96
C LEU A 361 3.16 15.63 -25.97
N LYS A 362 2.60 16.74 -26.45
CA LYS A 362 1.79 17.66 -25.64
C LYS A 362 0.54 17.02 -25.01
N GLU A 363 -0.01 15.96 -25.62
CA GLU A 363 -1.15 15.21 -25.12
C GLU A 363 -0.75 14.04 -24.20
N SER A 364 0.54 13.70 -24.19
CA SER A 364 1.14 12.69 -23.31
C SER A 364 1.74 13.28 -22.06
N LEU A 365 1.77 14.60 -21.92
CA LEU A 365 2.36 15.31 -20.78
C LEU A 365 1.28 15.93 -19.89
N ALA A 366 1.47 15.83 -18.59
CA ALA A 366 0.68 16.53 -17.59
C ALA A 366 1.55 17.05 -16.44
N ALA A 367 1.14 18.19 -15.88
CA ALA A 367 1.69 18.71 -14.64
C ALA A 367 0.55 19.03 -13.67
N GLY A 368 0.66 18.56 -12.44
CA GLY A 368 -0.35 18.71 -11.41
C GLY A 368 0.23 19.18 -10.08
N LEU A 369 -0.67 19.64 -9.22
CA LEU A 369 -0.39 19.93 -7.83
C LEU A 369 -1.20 19.00 -6.93
N SER A 370 -0.57 18.52 -5.85
CA SER A 370 -1.25 17.67 -4.87
C SER A 370 -0.86 18.02 -3.45
N VAL A 371 -1.77 17.71 -2.53
CA VAL A 371 -1.52 17.67 -1.09
C VAL A 371 -1.10 16.24 -0.74
N ARG A 372 -0.07 16.10 0.07
CA ARG A 372 0.49 14.81 0.49
C ARG A 372 0.48 14.67 2.00
N ALA A 373 0.23 13.44 2.46
CA ALA A 373 0.35 13.07 3.86
C ALA A 373 1.11 11.76 3.96
N GLU A 374 2.00 11.63 4.92
CA GLU A 374 2.85 10.45 5.11
C GLU A 374 2.81 9.98 6.56
N LEU A 375 2.60 8.68 6.74
CA LEU A 375 2.82 7.97 7.99
C LEU A 375 4.20 7.32 7.96
N ILE A 376 5.08 7.83 8.78
CA ILE A 376 6.47 7.39 8.88
C ILE A 376 6.53 6.24 9.88
N MET A 377 7.03 5.10 9.44
CA MET A 377 7.19 3.89 10.22
C MET A 377 8.65 3.39 10.18
N PRO A 378 9.06 2.43 11.00
CA PRO A 378 10.46 2.04 11.11
C PRO A 378 11.14 1.63 9.80
N ILE A 379 10.47 0.82 8.96
CA ILE A 379 11.06 0.28 7.73
C ILE A 379 10.52 1.02 6.51
N PHE A 380 9.25 1.35 6.51
CA PHE A 380 8.62 2.02 5.38
C PHE A 380 7.70 3.16 5.82
N THR A 381 7.41 4.03 4.88
CA THR A 381 6.50 5.15 5.03
C THR A 381 5.33 4.94 4.08
N VAL A 382 4.12 4.99 4.58
CA VAL A 382 2.90 4.99 3.77
C VAL A 382 2.51 6.42 3.47
N GLY A 383 2.36 6.74 2.19
CA GLY A 383 1.93 8.05 1.73
C GLY A 383 0.60 8.01 1.00
N VAL A 384 -0.16 9.05 1.18
CA VAL A 384 -1.39 9.32 0.43
C VAL A 384 -1.36 10.74 -0.10
N GLY A 385 -1.98 10.95 -1.26
CA GLY A 385 -2.09 12.29 -1.84
C GLY A 385 -3.36 12.45 -2.67
N VAL A 386 -3.82 13.69 -2.76
CA VAL A 386 -4.92 14.09 -3.64
C VAL A 386 -4.48 15.34 -4.38
N GLY A 387 -4.64 15.34 -5.69
CA GLY A 387 -4.21 16.44 -6.55
C GLY A 387 -5.09 16.61 -7.77
N HIS A 388 -4.77 17.66 -8.51
CA HIS A 388 -5.40 17.99 -9.79
C HIS A 388 -4.33 18.39 -10.80
N ASN A 389 -4.46 17.94 -12.04
CA ASN A 389 -3.59 18.39 -13.11
C ASN A 389 -3.96 19.82 -13.50
N ILE A 390 -2.97 20.68 -13.64
CA ILE A 390 -3.13 22.11 -13.97
C ILE A 390 -2.77 22.35 -15.42
N PHE A 391 -1.71 21.68 -15.90
CA PHE A 391 -1.27 21.75 -17.29
C PHE A 391 -1.40 20.35 -17.89
N TYR A 392 -2.31 20.21 -18.86
CA TYR A 392 -2.55 18.96 -19.60
C TYR A 392 -3.32 19.25 -20.88
N ASN A 393 -3.30 18.27 -21.79
CA ASN A 393 -4.16 18.29 -22.98
C ASN A 393 -4.94 16.97 -23.07
N GLY A 394 -6.21 17.07 -23.48
CA GLY A 394 -7.09 15.90 -23.63
C GLY A 394 -7.74 15.44 -22.32
N SER A 395 -8.66 14.49 -22.44
CA SER A 395 -9.57 14.10 -21.36
C SER A 395 -9.00 13.08 -20.36
N ASP A 396 -7.91 12.41 -20.71
CA ASP A 396 -7.38 11.33 -19.85
C ASP A 396 -6.68 11.87 -18.59
N PHE A 397 -6.23 13.12 -18.62
CA PHE A 397 -5.62 13.81 -17.50
C PHE A 397 -6.56 14.74 -16.74
N ASP A 398 -7.80 14.89 -17.23
CA ASP A 398 -8.81 15.70 -16.54
C ASP A 398 -9.30 15.01 -15.26
N GLY A 399 -9.62 15.84 -14.25
CA GLY A 399 -10.13 15.37 -12.98
C GLY A 399 -9.12 15.32 -11.84
N PHE A 400 -9.61 14.91 -10.67
CA PHE A 400 -8.78 14.72 -9.49
C PHE A 400 -8.06 13.38 -9.55
N TYR A 401 -6.79 13.39 -9.19
CA TYR A 401 -6.04 12.15 -9.01
C TYR A 401 -5.70 11.89 -7.53
N GLN A 402 -5.59 10.62 -7.20
CA GLN A 402 -5.15 10.14 -5.90
C GLN A 402 -3.86 9.35 -6.08
N VAL A 403 -2.95 9.52 -5.14
CA VAL A 403 -1.70 8.78 -5.10
C VAL A 403 -1.60 8.03 -3.78
N PHE A 404 -1.28 6.75 -3.88
CA PHE A 404 -0.93 5.90 -2.75
C PHE A 404 0.51 5.45 -2.96
N ASN A 405 1.36 5.61 -1.98
CA ASN A 405 2.74 5.18 -2.11
C ASN A 405 3.29 4.56 -0.83
N LEU A 406 4.22 3.65 -1.04
CA LEU A 406 5.02 3.01 -0.03
C LEU A 406 6.48 3.37 -0.32
N LYS A 407 7.14 3.99 0.64
CA LYS A 407 8.55 4.34 0.56
C LYS A 407 9.35 3.49 1.52
N THR A 408 10.46 2.93 1.06
CA THR A 408 11.42 2.19 1.89
C THR A 408 12.78 2.83 1.73
N SER A 409 13.38 3.28 2.83
CA SER A 409 14.70 3.91 2.79
C SER A 409 15.78 2.88 2.49
N LEU A 410 16.59 3.14 1.45
CA LEU A 410 17.75 2.36 1.06
C LEU A 410 19.04 2.92 1.69
N THR A 411 19.13 4.24 1.77
CA THR A 411 20.22 4.97 2.40
C THR A 411 19.68 6.18 3.18
N LYS A 412 20.52 6.98 3.79
CA LYS A 412 20.10 8.22 4.50
C LYS A 412 19.35 9.22 3.63
N ARG A 413 19.50 9.15 2.31
CA ARG A 413 18.88 10.08 1.37
C ARG A 413 18.11 9.38 0.27
N LEU A 414 18.47 8.13 -0.06
CA LEU A 414 17.86 7.37 -1.15
C LEU A 414 16.75 6.47 -0.59
N PHE A 415 15.61 6.48 -1.22
CA PHE A 415 14.50 5.58 -0.93
C PHE A 415 13.92 4.93 -2.19
N LEU A 416 13.45 3.71 -2.06
CA LEU A 416 12.60 3.05 -3.04
C LEU A 416 11.18 3.56 -2.85
N ASN A 417 10.49 3.87 -3.94
CA ASN A 417 9.09 4.26 -3.96
C ASN A 417 8.29 3.27 -4.82
N ILE A 418 7.25 2.69 -4.24
CA ILE A 418 6.25 1.91 -4.96
C ILE A 418 4.92 2.60 -4.74
N GLY A 419 4.29 3.06 -5.80
CA GLY A 419 3.06 3.82 -5.70
C GLY A 419 2.05 3.42 -6.75
N TYR A 420 0.86 3.95 -6.57
CA TYR A 420 -0.25 3.77 -7.49
C TYR A 420 -1.05 5.06 -7.62
N LYS A 421 -1.29 5.48 -8.86
CA LYS A 421 -2.09 6.65 -9.18
C LYS A 421 -3.48 6.21 -9.65
N LEU A 422 -4.51 6.84 -9.13
CA LEU A 422 -5.91 6.68 -9.54
C LEU A 422 -6.44 8.02 -10.07
N THR A 423 -7.40 7.98 -10.94
CA THR A 423 -8.19 9.15 -11.35
C THR A 423 -9.62 8.96 -10.88
N ASP A 424 -10.18 9.97 -10.21
CA ASP A 424 -11.55 10.01 -9.66
C ASP A 424 -11.91 8.82 -8.76
N LEU A 425 -10.94 8.25 -8.03
CA LEU A 425 -11.09 7.06 -7.18
C LEU A 425 -11.62 5.80 -7.89
N LYS A 426 -11.68 5.80 -9.22
CA LYS A 426 -12.31 4.73 -10.01
C LYS A 426 -11.47 4.21 -11.16
N ARG A 427 -10.74 5.11 -11.79
CA ARG A 427 -9.96 4.77 -12.98
C ARG A 427 -8.53 4.49 -12.55
N PRO A 428 -8.10 3.22 -12.59
CA PRO A 428 -6.71 2.90 -12.35
C PRO A 428 -5.86 3.56 -13.43
N ASN A 429 -4.90 4.38 -13.03
CA ASN A 429 -4.04 5.07 -13.96
C ASN A 429 -2.76 4.26 -14.20
N ASN A 430 -1.83 4.28 -13.26
CA ASN A 430 -0.55 3.59 -13.43
C ASN A 430 0.10 3.17 -12.11
N LEU A 431 0.88 2.10 -12.18
CA LEU A 431 1.85 1.74 -11.16
C LEU A 431 3.03 2.73 -11.24
N MET A 432 3.59 3.10 -10.11
CA MET A 432 4.74 3.99 -9.97
C MET A 432 5.83 3.22 -9.24
N ILE A 433 6.85 2.76 -9.95
CA ILE A 433 8.03 2.14 -9.34
C ILE A 433 9.21 3.05 -9.59
N GLY A 434 9.90 3.48 -8.54
CA GLY A 434 10.94 4.46 -8.71
C GLY A 434 11.85 4.62 -7.51
N LEU A 435 12.81 5.49 -7.69
CA LEU A 435 13.76 5.89 -6.66
C LEU A 435 13.54 7.36 -6.32
N GLY A 436 13.72 7.69 -5.06
CA GLY A 436 13.63 9.07 -4.62
C GLY A 436 14.78 9.46 -3.71
N TRP A 437 15.05 10.75 -3.71
CA TRP A 437 16.03 11.39 -2.86
C TRP A 437 15.35 12.33 -1.89
N SER A 438 15.78 12.27 -0.62
CA SER A 438 15.32 13.16 0.43
C SER A 438 16.44 14.14 0.79
N PHE A 439 16.17 15.42 0.59
CA PHE A 439 17.07 16.53 0.91
C PHE A 439 16.61 17.16 2.24
N HIS A 440 17.42 16.99 3.25
CA HIS A 440 17.26 17.64 4.55
C HIS A 440 18.39 18.65 4.72
N ARG A 441 18.15 19.75 5.41
CA ARG A 441 19.23 20.67 5.74
C ARG A 441 20.15 19.99 6.77
N ILE A 442 21.27 19.45 6.27
CA ILE A 442 22.34 18.97 7.16
C ILE A 442 23.14 20.18 7.60
N ARG A 443 23.11 20.45 8.89
CA ARG A 443 24.06 21.39 9.46
C ARG A 443 25.41 20.71 9.49
N THR A 444 26.34 21.06 8.61
CA THR A 444 27.77 20.83 8.80
C THR A 444 28.18 21.64 10.01
N LYS A 445 28.64 20.97 11.07
CA LYS A 445 29.39 21.61 12.15
C LYS A 445 30.75 21.97 11.64
#